data_a454604df9f5a716a089acdf89f7ef7a
#
_entry.id   a454604df9f5a716a089acdf89f7ef7a
#
_cell.length_a   1.000
_cell.length_b   1.000
_cell.length_c   1.000
_cell.angle_alpha   90.00
_cell.angle_beta   90.00
_cell.angle_gamma   90.00
#
_symmetry.space_group_name_H-M   'P 1'
#
loop_
_entity.id
_entity.type
_entity.pdbx_description
1 polymer ?
#
loop_
_entity_poly.entity_id
_entity_poly.type
_entity_poly.pdbx_seq_one_letter_code
_entity_poly.pdbx_strand_id
1 'polypeptide(L)'
;MTKGKRRRRVLIVEDEPALRLSYERAFNPRYELIFASTGAEALEQLEEHKPDVAVLDMRLPDTDGVDLLRRIRQTQPELPVIITTAYMSIEPQLKVLDLPHSGYIVKPFRLDELGARIDAIS
;
A
#
# COMPACT_ATOMS: atom_id res chain seq x y z
N MET A 1 -27.14 11.42 2.98
CA MET A 1 -26.69 11.15 2.94
C MET A 1 -25.90 10.76 2.69
N THR A 2 -25.59 10.94 2.86
CA THR A 2 -24.68 10.60 2.57
C THR A 2 -24.24 9.52 2.76
N LYS A 3 -24.65 9.13 2.80
CA LYS A 3 -24.31 8.01 2.87
C LYS A 3 -23.31 7.57 2.27
N GLY A 4 -23.13 7.23 1.93
CA GLY A 4 -22.12 6.71 1.21
C GLY A 4 -20.76 7.10 1.54
N LYS A 5 -20.64 7.78 2.55
CA LYS A 5 -19.35 8.26 2.99
C LYS A 5 -18.63 7.26 3.88
N ARG A 6 -18.56 6.03 3.43
CA ARG A 6 -17.73 5.11 4.17
C ARG A 6 -16.27 5.51 4.04
N ARG A 7 -15.48 5.17 5.03
CA ARG A 7 -14.06 5.46 5.02
C ARG A 7 -13.38 4.67 3.91
N ARG A 8 -12.32 5.26 3.37
CA ARG A 8 -11.51 4.58 2.37
C ARG A 8 -10.83 3.37 3.02
N ARG A 9 -10.83 2.24 2.34
CA ARG A 9 -10.15 1.04 2.80
C ARG A 9 -8.74 1.02 2.28
N VAL A 10 -7.78 0.91 3.21
CA VAL A 10 -6.35 0.93 2.87
C VAL A 10 -5.73 -0.37 3.36
N LEU A 11 -5.18 -1.15 2.43
CA LEU A 11 -4.40 -2.32 2.78
C LEU A 11 -2.96 -1.88 2.99
N ILE A 12 -2.40 -2.22 4.15
CA ILE A 12 -1.00 -1.92 4.47
C ILE A 12 -0.26 -3.23 4.62
N VAL A 13 0.72 -3.45 3.74
CA VAL A 13 1.53 -4.67 3.77
C VAL A 13 2.87 -4.29 4.37
N GLU A 14 3.05 -4.68 5.62
CA GLU A 14 4.20 -4.29 6.43
C GLU A 14 4.41 -5.34 7.51
N ASP A 15 5.62 -5.89 7.60
CA ASP A 15 5.89 -6.95 8.56
C ASP A 15 6.44 -6.44 9.90
N GLU A 16 6.86 -5.20 9.99
CA GLU A 16 7.44 -4.65 11.21
C GLU A 16 6.35 -4.14 12.14
N PRO A 17 6.20 -4.74 13.35
CA PRO A 17 5.09 -4.36 14.23
C PRO A 17 5.09 -2.90 14.65
N ALA A 18 6.27 -2.33 14.89
CA ALA A 18 6.34 -0.93 15.34
C ALA A 18 5.82 0.01 14.25
N LEU A 19 6.14 -0.28 13.00
CA LEU A 19 5.70 0.55 11.90
C LEU A 19 4.21 0.38 11.65
N ARG A 20 3.70 -0.85 11.78
CA ARG A 20 2.26 -1.08 11.68
C ARG A 20 1.51 -0.28 12.73
N LEU A 21 2.03 -0.24 13.95
CA LEU A 21 1.39 0.54 15.02
C LEU A 21 1.40 2.03 14.69
N SER A 22 2.49 2.53 14.11
CA SER A 22 2.56 3.92 13.70
C SER A 22 1.49 4.24 12.65
N TYR A 23 1.32 3.38 11.68
CA TYR A 23 0.27 3.57 10.67
C TYR A 23 -1.11 3.58 11.32
N GLU A 24 -1.33 2.65 12.24
CA GLU A 24 -2.62 2.54 12.90
C GLU A 24 -2.96 3.83 13.66
N ARG A 25 -1.99 4.35 14.40
CA ARG A 25 -2.20 5.57 15.17
C ARG A 25 -2.45 6.78 14.27
N ALA A 26 -1.73 6.86 13.16
CA ALA A 26 -1.83 8.00 12.28
C ALA A 26 -3.10 7.99 11.45
N PHE A 27 -3.56 6.81 11.04
CA PHE A 27 -4.59 6.72 10.00
C PHE A 27 -5.91 6.14 10.46
N ASN A 28 -5.98 5.50 11.63
CA ASN A 28 -7.14 4.70 11.98
C ASN A 28 -8.45 5.48 11.94
N PRO A 29 -8.58 6.68 12.47
CA PRO A 29 -9.92 7.27 12.33
C PRO A 29 -10.25 7.68 10.90
N ARG A 30 -9.25 7.99 10.07
CA ARG A 30 -9.48 8.47 8.69
C ARG A 30 -9.80 7.35 7.73
N TYR A 31 -9.13 6.21 7.88
CA TYR A 31 -9.25 5.10 6.94
C TYR A 31 -9.63 3.84 7.68
N GLU A 32 -10.25 2.94 6.96
CA GLU A 32 -10.43 1.58 7.43
C GLU A 32 -9.18 0.79 7.04
N LEU A 33 -8.37 0.41 8.03
CA LEU A 33 -7.08 -0.22 7.78
C LEU A 33 -7.20 -1.74 7.76
N ILE A 34 -6.53 -2.34 6.80
CA ILE A 34 -6.39 -3.78 6.68
C ILE A 34 -4.89 -4.06 6.63
N PHE A 35 -4.40 -4.96 7.47
CA PHE A 35 -2.97 -5.23 7.55
C PHE A 35 -2.63 -6.61 7.02
N ALA A 36 -1.46 -6.72 6.39
CA ALA A 36 -0.87 -8.00 6.01
C ALA A 36 0.62 -7.94 6.31
N SER A 37 1.18 -9.05 6.72
CA SER A 37 2.61 -9.13 7.08
C SER A 37 3.45 -9.76 5.97
N THR A 38 2.82 -10.41 5.00
CA THR A 38 3.52 -11.08 3.90
C THR A 38 2.79 -10.80 2.61
N GLY A 39 3.48 -11.08 1.50
CA GLY A 39 2.84 -10.95 0.19
C GLY A 39 1.70 -11.92 0.01
N ALA A 40 1.85 -13.16 0.49
CA ALA A 40 0.79 -14.14 0.40
C ALA A 40 -0.46 -13.68 1.15
N GLU A 41 -0.27 -13.17 2.36
CA GLU A 41 -1.39 -12.66 3.14
C GLU A 41 -2.03 -11.45 2.46
N ALA A 42 -1.20 -10.62 1.83
CA ALA A 42 -1.71 -9.45 1.12
C ALA A 42 -2.66 -9.84 -0.01
N LEU A 43 -2.30 -10.88 -0.75
CA LEU A 43 -3.16 -11.32 -1.85
C LEU A 43 -4.50 -11.86 -1.34
N GLU A 44 -4.49 -12.55 -0.19
CA GLU A 44 -5.72 -13.00 0.43
C GLU A 44 -6.59 -11.83 0.88
N GLN A 45 -5.96 -10.83 1.51
CA GLN A 45 -6.70 -9.68 2.01
C GLN A 45 -7.29 -8.85 0.87
N LEU A 46 -6.57 -8.76 -0.23
CA LEU A 46 -7.07 -8.05 -1.40
C LEU A 46 -8.37 -8.66 -1.91
N GLU A 47 -8.42 -9.97 -1.97
CA GLU A 47 -9.58 -10.67 -2.47
C GLU A 47 -10.74 -10.59 -1.48
N GLU A 48 -10.44 -10.72 -0.21
CA GLU A 48 -11.46 -10.76 0.82
C GLU A 48 -12.06 -9.38 1.10
N HIS A 49 -11.24 -8.35 1.18
CA HIS A 49 -11.69 -7.03 1.65
C HIS A 49 -11.81 -5.98 0.56
N LYS A 50 -11.24 -6.23 -0.61
CA LYS A 50 -11.32 -5.32 -1.77
C LYS A 50 -11.00 -3.88 -1.39
N PRO A 51 -9.76 -3.63 -0.94
CA PRO A 51 -9.37 -2.27 -0.53
C PRO A 51 -9.39 -1.29 -1.68
N ASP A 52 -9.44 -0.02 -1.34
CA ASP A 52 -9.42 1.07 -2.33
C ASP A 52 -8.01 1.44 -2.74
N VAL A 53 -7.02 1.12 -1.92
CA VAL A 53 -5.62 1.40 -2.20
C VAL A 53 -4.77 0.44 -1.36
N ALA A 54 -3.59 0.10 -1.88
CA ALA A 54 -2.63 -0.75 -1.17
C ALA A 54 -1.31 -0.01 -1.00
N VAL A 55 -0.74 -0.10 0.20
CA VAL A 55 0.58 0.43 0.52
C VAL A 55 1.47 -0.77 0.80
N LEU A 56 2.50 -0.97 -0.02
CA LEU A 56 3.35 -2.15 0.05
C LEU A 56 4.77 -1.76 0.47
N ASP A 57 5.30 -2.43 1.49
CA ASP A 57 6.71 -2.30 1.79
C ASP A 57 7.51 -3.01 0.70
N MET A 58 8.61 -2.40 0.31
CA MET A 58 9.50 -2.99 -0.68
C MET A 58 10.06 -4.32 -0.22
N ARG A 59 10.33 -4.45 1.08
CA ARG A 59 10.92 -5.68 1.64
C ARG A 59 9.92 -6.41 2.51
N LEU A 60 9.57 -7.60 2.08
CA LEU A 60 8.65 -8.46 2.81
C LEU A 60 9.34 -9.80 3.05
N PRO A 61 8.89 -10.60 4.03
CA PRO A 61 9.56 -11.87 4.33
C PRO A 61 9.57 -12.86 3.17
N ASP A 62 8.52 -12.83 2.33
CA ASP A 62 8.36 -13.84 1.27
C ASP A 62 8.49 -13.27 -0.13
N THR A 63 8.58 -11.95 -0.28
CA THR A 63 8.66 -11.34 -1.61
C THR A 63 9.12 -9.90 -1.46
N ASP A 64 9.23 -9.19 -2.59
CA ASP A 64 9.44 -7.74 -2.54
C ASP A 64 8.24 -7.01 -3.11
N GLY A 65 8.22 -5.69 -2.93
CA GLY A 65 7.07 -4.89 -3.30
C GLY A 65 6.81 -4.85 -4.79
N VAL A 66 7.87 -4.89 -5.61
CA VAL A 66 7.70 -4.86 -7.06
C VAL A 66 7.09 -6.17 -7.56
N ASP A 67 7.61 -7.29 -7.05
CA ASP A 67 7.08 -8.59 -7.45
C ASP A 67 5.62 -8.74 -6.99
N LEU A 68 5.33 -8.27 -5.79
CA LEU A 68 3.97 -8.30 -5.30
C LEU A 68 3.06 -7.43 -6.16
N LEU A 69 3.52 -6.26 -6.56
CA LEU A 69 2.76 -5.39 -7.45
C LEU A 69 2.43 -6.09 -8.76
N ARG A 70 3.39 -6.79 -9.32
CA ARG A 70 3.15 -7.53 -10.57
C ARG A 70 2.01 -8.54 -10.40
N ARG A 71 2.03 -9.25 -9.28
CA ARG A 71 0.97 -10.23 -9.00
C ARG A 71 -0.38 -9.57 -8.83
N ILE A 72 -0.39 -8.44 -8.12
CA ILE A 72 -1.63 -7.69 -7.93
C ILE A 72 -2.20 -7.25 -9.28
N ARG A 73 -1.33 -6.81 -10.19
CA ARG A 73 -1.77 -6.32 -11.49
C ARG A 73 -2.40 -7.41 -12.36
N GLN A 74 -2.12 -8.68 -12.09
CA GLN A 74 -2.74 -9.76 -12.83
C GLN A 74 -4.22 -9.88 -12.54
N THR A 75 -4.65 -9.52 -11.33
CA THR A 75 -6.05 -9.65 -10.95
C THR A 75 -6.72 -8.30 -10.72
N GLN A 76 -5.94 -7.27 -10.44
CA GLN A 76 -6.48 -5.94 -10.14
C GLN A 76 -5.66 -4.88 -10.87
N PRO A 77 -5.91 -4.72 -12.16
CA PRO A 77 -5.08 -3.82 -12.97
C PRO A 77 -5.24 -2.34 -12.62
N GLU A 78 -6.31 -1.96 -11.92
CA GLU A 78 -6.58 -0.56 -11.63
C GLU A 78 -6.44 -0.19 -10.16
N LEU A 79 -6.05 -1.14 -9.31
CA LEU A 79 -5.91 -0.83 -7.89
C LEU A 79 -4.74 0.13 -7.68
N PRO A 80 -4.97 1.29 -7.06
CA PRO A 80 -3.85 2.19 -6.75
C PRO A 80 -2.91 1.54 -5.75
N VAL A 81 -1.61 1.60 -6.03
CA VAL A 81 -0.58 0.98 -5.20
C VAL A 81 0.54 1.99 -4.96
N ILE A 82 0.95 2.12 -3.70
CA ILE A 82 2.09 2.94 -3.30
C ILE A 82 3.11 2.01 -2.65
N ILE A 83 4.34 2.00 -3.17
CA ILE A 83 5.41 1.21 -2.59
C ILE A 83 6.26 2.10 -1.70
N THR A 84 6.48 1.67 -0.45
CA THR A 84 7.41 2.36 0.44
C THR A 84 8.76 1.69 0.34
N THR A 85 9.82 2.48 0.18
CA THR A 85 11.15 1.94 -0.06
C THR A 85 12.21 2.78 0.61
N ALA A 86 13.26 2.11 1.11
CA ALA A 86 14.41 2.78 1.71
C ALA A 86 15.54 3.01 0.71
N TYR A 87 15.39 2.54 -0.53
CA TYR A 87 16.52 2.51 -1.47
C TYR A 87 16.31 3.41 -2.66
N MET A 88 17.17 4.42 -2.78
CA MET A 88 17.17 5.25 -3.97
C MET A 88 17.65 4.46 -5.19
N SER A 89 18.52 3.47 -4.96
CA SER A 89 19.15 2.74 -6.05
C SER A 89 18.21 1.75 -6.74
N ILE A 90 16.99 1.59 -6.25
CA ILE A 90 16.03 0.69 -6.91
C ILE A 90 15.20 1.41 -7.96
N GLU A 91 15.49 2.67 -8.20
CA GLU A 91 14.75 3.46 -9.17
C GLU A 91 14.60 2.77 -10.52
N PRO A 92 15.64 2.10 -11.06
CA PRO A 92 15.45 1.36 -12.31
C PRO A 92 14.42 0.23 -12.21
N GLN A 93 14.30 -0.40 -11.03
CA GLN A 93 13.29 -1.44 -10.83
C GLN A 93 11.90 -0.84 -10.77
N LEU A 94 11.81 0.39 -10.32
CA LEU A 94 10.54 1.06 -10.20
C LEU A 94 9.97 1.51 -11.56
N LYS A 95 10.74 1.37 -12.63
CA LYS A 95 10.22 1.60 -13.98
C LYS A 95 9.13 0.59 -14.33
N VAL A 96 9.10 -0.53 -13.62
CA VAL A 96 7.99 -1.45 -13.73
C VAL A 96 6.71 -0.78 -13.26
N LEU A 97 6.84 0.31 -12.53
CA LEU A 97 5.71 1.11 -12.04
C LEU A 97 5.18 2.09 -13.09
N ASP A 98 5.66 2.03 -14.31
CA ASP A 98 4.96 2.65 -15.44
C ASP A 98 3.61 1.99 -15.64
N LEU A 99 3.31 1.01 -14.81
CA LEU A 99 1.96 0.48 -14.73
C LEU A 99 1.04 1.56 -14.18
N PRO A 100 -0.12 1.74 -14.79
CA PRO A 100 -1.05 2.77 -14.32
C PRO A 100 -1.41 2.57 -12.86
N HIS A 101 -1.70 3.67 -12.19
CA HIS A 101 -2.17 3.66 -10.81
C HIS A 101 -1.12 3.21 -9.80
N SER A 102 0.16 3.35 -10.12
CA SER A 102 1.23 2.92 -9.23
C SER A 102 2.19 4.06 -8.93
N GLY A 103 2.79 4.03 -7.73
CA GLY A 103 3.75 5.02 -7.33
C GLY A 103 4.61 4.51 -6.18
N TYR A 104 5.51 5.35 -5.70
CA TYR A 104 6.36 4.98 -4.58
C TYR A 104 6.68 6.20 -3.72
N ILE A 105 7.10 5.94 -2.49
CA ILE A 105 7.55 6.96 -1.57
C ILE A 105 8.79 6.44 -0.85
N VAL A 106 9.81 7.29 -0.69
CA VAL A 106 11.12 6.89 -0.16
C VAL A 106 11.17 7.13 1.35
N LYS A 107 11.63 6.12 2.08
CA LYS A 107 11.84 6.21 3.53
C LYS A 107 13.12 6.99 3.82
N PRO A 108 13.19 7.74 4.90
CA PRO A 108 12.08 8.01 5.80
C PRO A 108 11.13 9.05 5.22
N PHE A 109 9.85 8.87 5.46
CA PHE A 109 8.85 9.83 5.04
C PHE A 109 7.96 10.17 6.24
N ARG A 110 7.22 11.27 6.11
CA ARG A 110 6.27 11.65 7.14
C ARG A 110 4.94 10.96 6.87
N LEU A 111 4.28 10.55 7.95
CA LEU A 111 3.01 9.86 7.78
C LEU A 111 1.94 10.76 7.15
N ASP A 112 1.99 12.07 7.42
CA ASP A 112 1.06 12.98 6.77
C ASP A 112 1.35 13.09 5.27
N GLU A 113 2.60 12.89 4.86
CA GLU A 113 2.94 12.87 3.44
C GLU A 113 2.34 11.64 2.75
N LEU A 114 2.43 10.48 3.38
CA LEU A 114 1.79 9.28 2.86
C LEU A 114 0.28 9.45 2.83
N GLY A 115 -0.29 10.01 3.89
CA GLY A 115 -1.72 10.27 3.94
C GLY A 115 -2.18 11.17 2.82
N ALA A 116 -1.39 12.20 2.51
CA ALA A 116 -1.74 13.11 1.41
C ALA A 116 -1.77 12.37 0.07
N ARG A 117 -0.85 11.43 -0.12
CA ARG A 117 -0.84 10.63 -1.34
C ARG A 117 -2.06 9.71 -1.43
N ILE A 118 -2.43 9.11 -0.30
CA ILE A 118 -3.62 8.25 -0.26
C ILE A 118 -4.87 9.08 -0.58
N ASP A 119 -4.97 10.27 0.02
CA ASP A 119 -6.12 11.14 -0.20
C ASP A 119 -6.20 11.64 -1.64
N ALA A 120 -5.08 11.75 -2.33
CA ALA A 120 -5.06 12.24 -3.71
C ALA A 120 -5.56 11.19 -4.70
N ILE A 121 -5.67 9.95 -4.27
CA ILE A 121 -6.20 8.87 -5.11
C ILE A 121 -7.72 8.99 -5.16
N SER A 122 -8.27 9.11 -6.33
CA SER A 122 -9.72 9.28 -6.47
C SER A 122 -10.45 8.01 -6.81
#